data_1923ca3f1582262686f26898c437763c
#
_entry.id   1923ca3f1582262686f26898c437763c
#
_cell.length_a   1.000
_cell.length_b   1.000
_cell.length_c   1.000
_cell.angle_alpha   90.00
_cell.angle_beta   90.00
_cell.angle_gamma   90.00
#
_symmetry.space_group_name_H-M   'P 1'
#
loop_
_entity.id
_entity.type
_entity.pdbx_description
1 polymer ?
#
loop_
_entity_poly.entity_id
_entity_poly.type
_entity_poly.pdbx_seq_one_letter_code
_entity_poly.pdbx_strand_id
1 'polypeptide(L)'
;LDAAAPGITVRMERELDARILTPYFTSHFWWMGNGDEPLCNWTSWCTQNVLLTVFLLPTTQQQRQAAVKQAAYSLDCFLKDYGADGCCNEGAQYYRHAGLALWGCLEILSNVAPDAFRPLFRETKIKNIAEYICNVHVEGPYYLNFGDCSPLAGRCGAREYRFGQAVGSDALCALAAEDFRADADPDHLQNSDATTHINLWYRLTTAFAEAELRTYTLPQPEQNTVWY
;
A
#
# COMPACT_ATOMS: atom_id res chain seq x y z
N LEU A 1 -5.80 -24.29 8.93
CA LEU A 1 -4.68 -24.21 9.89
C LEU A 1 -4.87 -25.21 11.03
N ASP A 2 -6.03 -25.26 11.68
CA ASP A 2 -6.26 -26.17 12.82
C ASP A 2 -6.20 -27.64 12.45
N ALA A 3 -6.44 -28.03 11.21
CA ALA A 3 -6.24 -29.41 10.75
C ALA A 3 -4.76 -29.84 10.76
N ALA A 4 -3.85 -28.88 10.54
CA ALA A 4 -2.41 -29.14 10.55
C ALA A 4 -1.76 -28.89 11.93
N ALA A 5 -2.33 -27.96 12.70
CA ALA A 5 -1.84 -27.58 14.03
C ALA A 5 -3.03 -27.23 14.94
N PRO A 6 -3.60 -28.21 15.65
CA PRO A 6 -4.78 -27.99 16.51
C PRO A 6 -4.58 -26.86 17.52
N GLY A 7 -5.55 -25.95 17.59
CA GLY A 7 -5.53 -24.80 18.48
C GLY A 7 -4.68 -23.62 18.04
N ILE A 8 -4.04 -23.68 16.86
CA ILE A 8 -3.19 -22.58 16.37
C ILE A 8 -4.03 -21.32 16.10
N THR A 9 -5.23 -21.46 15.54
CA THR A 9 -6.12 -20.33 15.26
C THR A 9 -6.48 -19.58 16.53
N VAL A 10 -6.92 -20.27 17.57
CA VAL A 10 -7.25 -19.69 18.88
C VAL A 10 -6.04 -18.98 19.48
N ARG A 11 -4.86 -19.57 19.37
CA ARG A 11 -3.62 -18.95 19.84
C ARG A 11 -3.29 -17.68 19.07
N MET A 12 -3.39 -17.71 17.74
CA MET A 12 -3.16 -16.54 16.88
C MET A 12 -4.14 -15.40 17.22
N GLU A 13 -5.43 -15.69 17.34
CA GLU A 13 -6.45 -14.69 17.70
C GLU A 13 -6.12 -14.04 19.04
N ARG A 14 -5.79 -14.84 20.05
CA ARG A 14 -5.41 -14.31 21.37
C ARG A 14 -4.17 -13.43 21.32
N GLU A 15 -3.12 -13.84 20.62
CA GLU A 15 -1.87 -13.07 20.52
C GLU A 15 -2.09 -11.76 19.72
N LEU A 16 -2.89 -11.80 18.66
CA LEU A 16 -3.23 -10.61 17.87
C LEU A 16 -4.10 -9.64 18.69
N ASP A 17 -5.07 -10.14 19.43
CA ASP A 17 -5.86 -9.30 20.33
C ASP A 17 -4.98 -8.64 21.40
N ALA A 18 -4.17 -9.44 22.10
CA ALA A 18 -3.34 -8.94 23.21
C ALA A 18 -2.25 -7.96 22.76
N ARG A 19 -1.65 -8.19 21.57
CA ARG A 19 -0.47 -7.43 21.11
C ARG A 19 -0.79 -6.30 20.14
N ILE A 20 -1.94 -6.35 19.48
CA ILE A 20 -2.32 -5.37 18.44
C ILE A 20 -3.63 -4.67 18.83
N LEU A 21 -4.74 -5.40 18.95
CA LEU A 21 -6.04 -4.76 19.08
C LEU A 21 -6.23 -4.10 20.45
N THR A 22 -5.92 -4.79 21.53
CA THR A 22 -6.04 -4.21 22.88
C THR A 22 -5.17 -2.97 23.02
N PRO A 23 -3.87 -2.95 22.71
CA PRO A 23 -3.07 -1.73 22.75
C PRO A 23 -3.59 -0.62 21.82
N TYR A 24 -4.03 -0.96 20.62
CA TYR A 24 -4.55 0.01 19.67
C TYR A 24 -5.79 0.75 20.17
N PHE A 25 -6.69 0.06 20.86
CA PHE A 25 -7.91 0.65 21.39
C PHE A 25 -7.76 1.32 22.77
N THR A 26 -6.69 1.02 23.51
CA THR A 26 -6.49 1.51 24.87
C THR A 26 -5.36 2.52 25.02
N SER A 27 -4.49 2.63 24.02
CA SER A 27 -3.33 3.52 24.04
C SER A 27 -3.32 4.41 22.80
N HIS A 28 -2.64 5.56 22.90
CA HIS A 28 -2.40 6.43 21.77
C HIS A 28 -0.90 6.44 21.47
N PHE A 29 -0.52 5.86 20.33
CA PHE A 29 0.87 5.83 19.88
C PHE A 29 1.19 7.07 19.06
N TRP A 30 2.44 7.52 19.08
CA TRP A 30 2.90 8.71 18.35
C TRP A 30 2.54 8.66 16.85
N TRP A 31 2.65 7.49 16.21
CA TRP A 31 2.32 7.31 14.80
C TRP A 31 0.82 7.41 14.49
N MET A 32 -0.04 7.39 15.48
CA MET A 32 -1.48 7.62 15.29
C MET A 32 -1.81 9.09 15.05
N GLY A 33 -0.86 9.98 15.33
CA GLY A 33 -0.99 11.41 15.10
C GLY A 33 -1.80 12.12 16.19
N ASN A 34 -1.42 13.36 16.46
CA ASN A 34 -2.16 14.30 17.30
C ASN A 34 -2.46 15.61 16.56
N GLY A 35 -2.00 15.71 15.30
CA GLY A 35 -2.14 16.88 14.44
C GLY A 35 -1.03 17.92 14.56
N ASP A 36 -0.09 17.77 15.49
CA ASP A 36 0.93 18.79 15.80
C ASP A 36 2.31 18.44 15.24
N GLU A 37 2.65 17.16 15.17
CA GLU A 37 3.98 16.71 14.74
C GLU A 37 3.91 16.00 13.37
N PRO A 38 4.91 16.23 12.50
CA PRO A 38 5.04 15.52 11.24
C PRO A 38 5.09 14.00 11.44
N LEU A 39 4.38 13.27 10.61
CA LEU A 39 4.33 11.82 10.64
C LEU A 39 5.14 11.21 9.50
N CYS A 40 5.65 10.00 9.71
CA CYS A 40 6.41 9.24 8.72
C CYS A 40 5.66 7.97 8.27
N ASN A 41 6.35 7.12 7.52
CA ASN A 41 5.83 5.86 6.98
C ASN A 41 5.17 4.93 8.02
N TRP A 42 5.53 5.01 9.30
CA TRP A 42 4.94 4.21 10.38
C TRP A 42 3.44 4.40 10.46
N THR A 43 2.93 5.60 10.22
CA THR A 43 1.50 5.88 10.29
C THR A 43 0.71 5.03 9.32
N SER A 44 1.04 5.08 8.05
CA SER A 44 0.34 4.30 7.02
C SER A 44 0.59 2.80 7.18
N TRP A 45 1.83 2.40 7.49
CA TRP A 45 2.20 1.00 7.63
C TRP A 45 1.56 0.32 8.84
N CYS A 46 1.62 0.93 10.02
CA CYS A 46 0.96 0.40 11.21
C CYS A 46 -0.56 0.40 11.04
N THR A 47 -1.15 1.48 10.51
CA THR A 47 -2.59 1.58 10.27
C THR A 47 -3.07 0.48 9.32
N GLN A 48 -2.36 0.20 8.23
CA GLN A 48 -2.69 -0.90 7.32
C GLN A 48 -2.73 -2.26 8.05
N ASN A 49 -1.71 -2.56 8.84
CA ASN A 49 -1.63 -3.84 9.54
C ASN A 49 -2.71 -3.97 10.63
N VAL A 50 -3.06 -2.88 11.31
CA VAL A 50 -4.18 -2.86 12.26
C VAL A 50 -5.51 -3.09 11.54
N LEU A 51 -5.77 -2.41 10.42
CA LEU A 51 -6.99 -2.61 9.63
C LEU A 51 -7.11 -4.07 9.16
N LEU A 52 -6.04 -4.66 8.64
CA LEU A 52 -6.03 -6.09 8.28
C LEU A 52 -6.39 -6.95 9.49
N THR A 53 -5.79 -6.71 10.65
CA THR A 53 -6.07 -7.47 11.88
C THR A 53 -7.54 -7.32 12.30
N VAL A 54 -8.08 -6.09 12.31
CA VAL A 54 -9.46 -5.81 12.70
C VAL A 54 -10.46 -6.51 11.79
N PHE A 55 -10.23 -6.54 10.47
CA PHE A 55 -11.19 -7.11 9.53
C PHE A 55 -11.02 -8.60 9.28
N LEU A 56 -9.88 -9.19 9.63
CA LEU A 56 -9.65 -10.63 9.54
C LEU A 56 -10.02 -11.39 10.82
N LEU A 57 -10.01 -10.73 11.99
CA LEU A 57 -10.41 -11.34 13.25
C LEU A 57 -11.92 -11.19 13.52
N PRO A 58 -12.48 -12.02 14.41
CA PRO A 58 -13.89 -11.93 14.82
C PRO A 58 -14.14 -10.74 15.76
N THR A 59 -13.88 -9.52 15.27
CA THR A 59 -14.08 -8.28 16.00
C THR A 59 -15.55 -7.86 16.02
N THR A 60 -15.96 -7.11 17.05
CA THR A 60 -17.30 -6.53 17.16
C THR A 60 -17.49 -5.38 16.16
N GLN A 61 -18.74 -5.06 15.84
CA GLN A 61 -19.06 -3.90 15.00
C GLN A 61 -18.52 -2.59 15.62
N GLN A 62 -18.61 -2.45 16.94
CA GLN A 62 -18.10 -1.28 17.65
C GLN A 62 -16.57 -1.13 17.48
N GLN A 63 -15.81 -2.23 17.58
CA GLN A 63 -14.37 -2.24 17.35
C GLN A 63 -14.03 -1.87 15.90
N ARG A 64 -14.76 -2.41 14.91
CA ARG A 64 -14.58 -2.06 13.50
C ARG A 64 -14.82 -0.58 13.23
N GLN A 65 -15.91 -0.02 13.77
CA GLN A 65 -16.21 1.41 13.63
C GLN A 65 -15.15 2.30 14.29
N ALA A 66 -14.70 1.93 15.50
CA ALA A 66 -13.63 2.65 16.18
C ALA A 66 -12.33 2.61 15.41
N ALA A 67 -11.96 1.44 14.85
CA ALA A 67 -10.75 1.29 14.03
C ALA A 67 -10.81 2.12 12.75
N VAL A 68 -11.93 2.11 12.02
CA VAL A 68 -12.10 2.93 10.81
C VAL A 68 -11.98 4.42 11.15
N LYS A 69 -12.62 4.87 12.21
CA LYS A 69 -12.56 6.27 12.65
C LYS A 69 -11.13 6.69 13.01
N GLN A 70 -10.42 5.87 13.78
CA GLN A 70 -9.04 6.16 14.16
C GLN A 70 -8.11 6.09 12.96
N ALA A 71 -8.28 5.10 12.07
CA ALA A 71 -7.50 4.99 10.85
C ALA A 71 -7.67 6.22 9.96
N ALA A 72 -8.90 6.67 9.72
CA ALA A 72 -9.18 7.87 8.94
C ALA A 72 -8.49 9.10 9.55
N TYR A 73 -8.58 9.30 10.86
CA TYR A 73 -7.89 10.38 11.56
C TYR A 73 -6.35 10.31 11.39
N SER A 74 -5.77 9.13 11.61
CA SER A 74 -4.32 8.95 11.50
C SER A 74 -3.82 9.22 10.07
N LEU A 75 -4.57 8.75 9.06
CA LEU A 75 -4.24 8.98 7.66
C LEU A 75 -4.44 10.46 7.26
N ASP A 76 -5.42 11.16 7.80
CA ASP A 76 -5.58 12.61 7.62
C ASP A 76 -4.36 13.37 8.17
N CYS A 77 -3.91 13.03 9.38
CA CYS A 77 -2.71 13.61 9.97
C CYS A 77 -1.47 13.35 9.09
N PHE A 78 -1.29 12.11 8.61
CA PHE A 78 -0.21 11.74 7.71
C PHE A 78 -0.26 12.51 6.38
N LEU A 79 -1.43 12.59 5.76
CA LEU A 79 -1.62 13.27 4.49
C LEU A 79 -1.48 14.79 4.61
N LYS A 80 -1.76 15.39 5.77
CA LYS A 80 -1.58 16.82 6.00
C LYS A 80 -0.13 17.24 5.75
N ASP A 81 0.82 16.44 6.21
CA ASP A 81 2.25 16.73 6.13
C ASP A 81 2.91 16.18 4.85
N TYR A 82 2.23 15.29 4.13
CA TYR A 82 2.70 14.79 2.85
C TYR A 82 2.60 15.88 1.78
N GLY A 83 3.64 16.07 0.98
CA GLY A 83 3.66 17.08 -0.10
C GLY A 83 2.51 16.94 -1.09
N ALA A 84 2.03 18.07 -1.64
CA ALA A 84 1.00 18.05 -2.68
C ALA A 84 1.47 17.37 -3.98
N ASP A 85 2.78 17.37 -4.21
CA ASP A 85 3.46 16.69 -5.32
C ASP A 85 3.55 15.17 -5.15
N GLY A 86 3.18 14.65 -3.98
CA GLY A 86 3.22 13.22 -3.66
C GLY A 86 4.61 12.69 -3.34
N CYS A 87 5.62 13.55 -3.17
CA CYS A 87 6.99 13.13 -2.88
C CYS A 87 7.10 12.44 -1.52
N CYS A 88 7.71 11.25 -1.52
CA CYS A 88 8.14 10.60 -0.29
C CYS A 88 9.50 11.16 0.13
N ASN A 89 9.56 11.91 1.23
CA ASN A 89 10.77 12.57 1.72
C ASN A 89 11.92 11.59 2.02
N GLU A 90 11.58 10.36 2.37
CA GLU A 90 12.55 9.28 2.66
C GLU A 90 13.04 8.56 1.39
N GLY A 91 12.51 8.91 0.20
CA GLY A 91 12.93 8.36 -1.08
C GLY A 91 12.14 7.13 -1.54
N ALA A 92 12.52 6.59 -2.71
CA ALA A 92 11.80 5.52 -3.41
C ALA A 92 11.69 4.22 -2.60
N GLN A 93 12.69 3.89 -1.80
CA GLN A 93 12.67 2.67 -0.98
C GLN A 93 11.60 2.73 0.10
N TYR A 94 11.51 3.86 0.81
CA TYR A 94 10.50 4.06 1.86
C TYR A 94 9.10 4.39 1.33
N TYR A 95 8.97 4.81 0.07
CA TYR A 95 7.67 4.93 -0.59
C TYR A 95 6.82 3.66 -0.43
N ARG A 96 7.44 2.48 -0.46
CA ARG A 96 6.76 1.19 -0.30
C ARG A 96 6.14 0.99 1.08
N HIS A 97 6.65 1.70 2.09
CA HIS A 97 6.13 1.70 3.46
C HIS A 97 5.23 2.90 3.75
N ALA A 98 5.35 3.97 2.94
CA ALA A 98 4.55 5.19 3.05
C ALA A 98 3.38 5.19 2.04
N GLY A 99 3.65 5.51 0.78
CA GLY A 99 2.63 5.65 -0.26
C GLY A 99 1.88 4.34 -0.58
N LEU A 100 2.59 3.21 -0.70
CA LEU A 100 1.93 1.92 -0.94
C LEU A 100 1.21 1.37 0.30
N ALA A 101 1.67 1.67 1.50
CA ALA A 101 0.92 1.32 2.70
C ALA A 101 -0.34 2.18 2.84
N LEU A 102 -0.29 3.47 2.44
CA LEU A 102 -1.47 4.32 2.33
C LEU A 102 -2.49 3.72 1.34
N TRP A 103 -2.04 3.31 0.14
CA TRP A 103 -2.91 2.60 -0.80
C TRP A 103 -3.57 1.39 -0.13
N GLY A 104 -2.80 0.57 0.59
CA GLY A 104 -3.33 -0.59 1.29
C GLY A 104 -4.39 -0.23 2.33
N CYS A 105 -4.23 0.87 3.07
CA CYS A 105 -5.26 1.37 3.97
C CYS A 105 -6.53 1.77 3.19
N LEU A 106 -6.38 2.55 2.11
CA LEU A 106 -7.50 3.01 1.30
C LEU A 106 -8.23 1.86 0.61
N GLU A 107 -7.50 0.84 0.16
CA GLU A 107 -8.08 -0.38 -0.43
C GLU A 107 -8.96 -1.12 0.57
N ILE A 108 -8.47 -1.35 1.79
CA ILE A 108 -9.24 -2.00 2.86
C ILE A 108 -10.46 -1.16 3.23
N LEU A 109 -10.27 0.14 3.43
CA LEU A 109 -11.35 1.07 3.80
C LEU A 109 -12.41 1.17 2.69
N SER A 110 -12.00 1.17 1.41
CA SER A 110 -12.90 1.19 0.26
C SER A 110 -13.73 -0.08 0.11
N ASN A 111 -13.23 -1.21 0.60
CA ASN A 111 -13.98 -2.47 0.61
C ASN A 111 -15.04 -2.50 1.72
N VAL A 112 -14.80 -1.82 2.84
CA VAL A 112 -15.74 -1.82 3.97
C VAL A 112 -16.71 -0.64 3.96
N ALA A 113 -16.34 0.50 3.37
CA ALA A 113 -17.17 1.70 3.24
C ALA A 113 -16.91 2.39 1.88
N PRO A 114 -17.34 1.78 0.77
CA PRO A 114 -17.00 2.22 -0.59
C PRO A 114 -17.41 3.65 -0.88
N ASP A 115 -18.58 4.07 -0.45
CA ASP A 115 -19.10 5.42 -0.71
C ASP A 115 -18.27 6.52 -0.06
N ALA A 116 -17.62 6.22 1.07
CA ALA A 116 -16.78 7.16 1.80
C ALA A 116 -15.34 7.21 1.25
N PHE A 117 -14.75 6.07 0.87
CA PHE A 117 -13.32 6.00 0.62
C PHE A 117 -12.92 5.83 -0.85
N ARG A 118 -13.73 5.22 -1.72
CA ARG A 118 -13.43 5.13 -3.15
C ARG A 118 -13.24 6.50 -3.84
N PRO A 119 -14.00 7.55 -3.51
CA PRO A 119 -13.79 8.85 -4.11
C PRO A 119 -12.40 9.43 -3.88
N LEU A 120 -11.70 9.04 -2.80
CA LEU A 120 -10.36 9.52 -2.48
C LEU A 120 -9.32 9.14 -3.54
N PHE A 121 -9.50 8.04 -4.27
CA PHE A 121 -8.61 7.68 -5.38
C PHE A 121 -8.66 8.66 -6.56
N ARG A 122 -9.64 9.58 -6.60
CA ARG A 122 -9.75 10.64 -7.60
C ARG A 122 -9.05 11.93 -7.18
N GLU A 123 -8.61 12.01 -5.91
CA GLU A 123 -7.93 13.19 -5.39
C GLU A 123 -6.55 13.32 -6.03
N THR A 124 -6.22 14.52 -6.52
CA THR A 124 -4.94 14.83 -7.18
C THR A 124 -3.76 14.42 -6.32
N LYS A 125 -3.82 14.70 -5.01
CA LYS A 125 -2.75 14.34 -4.08
C LYS A 125 -2.52 12.83 -4.00
N ILE A 126 -3.58 12.04 -3.95
CA ILE A 126 -3.49 10.57 -3.91
C ILE A 126 -2.90 10.03 -5.21
N LYS A 127 -3.29 10.60 -6.36
CA LYS A 127 -2.70 10.26 -7.66
C LYS A 127 -1.21 10.62 -7.71
N ASN A 128 -0.83 11.82 -7.25
CA ASN A 128 0.56 12.25 -7.21
C ASN A 128 1.40 11.33 -6.32
N ILE A 129 0.87 10.90 -5.16
CA ILE A 129 1.53 9.90 -4.30
C ILE A 129 1.73 8.58 -5.05
N ALA A 130 0.72 8.12 -5.79
CA ALA A 130 0.83 6.90 -6.58
C ALA A 130 1.92 7.00 -7.65
N GLU A 131 1.94 8.12 -8.39
CA GLU A 131 2.84 8.35 -9.52
C GLU A 131 4.27 8.77 -9.10
N TYR A 132 4.49 9.10 -7.82
CA TYR A 132 5.80 9.50 -7.32
C TYR A 132 6.91 8.54 -7.74
N ILE A 133 6.67 7.22 -7.61
CA ILE A 133 7.68 6.20 -7.94
C ILE A 133 8.09 6.24 -9.41
N CYS A 134 7.16 6.58 -10.33
CA CYS A 134 7.47 6.76 -11.75
C CYS A 134 8.37 7.99 -11.97
N ASN A 135 8.14 9.08 -11.21
CA ASN A 135 8.88 10.33 -11.36
C ASN A 135 10.33 10.25 -10.88
N VAL A 136 10.63 9.33 -9.98
CA VAL A 136 11.99 9.11 -9.44
C VAL A 136 12.66 7.85 -9.98
N HIS A 137 11.98 7.09 -10.85
CA HIS A 137 12.53 5.92 -11.55
C HIS A 137 13.55 6.35 -12.60
N VAL A 138 14.66 5.64 -12.69
CA VAL A 138 15.72 5.86 -13.69
C VAL A 138 15.69 4.74 -14.72
N GLU A 139 15.98 3.52 -14.29
CA GLU A 139 15.97 2.32 -15.14
C GLU A 139 16.00 1.05 -14.27
N GLY A 140 15.18 0.05 -14.59
CA GLY A 140 15.14 -1.22 -13.87
C GLY A 140 15.00 -1.03 -12.36
N PRO A 141 15.90 -1.54 -11.51
CA PRO A 141 15.81 -1.38 -10.07
C PRO A 141 16.42 -0.06 -9.55
N TYR A 142 16.84 0.86 -10.44
CA TYR A 142 17.53 2.10 -10.07
C TYR A 142 16.58 3.29 -9.99
N TYR A 143 16.75 4.07 -8.93
CA TYR A 143 15.95 5.26 -8.62
C TYR A 143 16.85 6.42 -8.21
N LEU A 144 16.33 7.65 -8.27
CA LEU A 144 16.98 8.80 -7.66
C LEU A 144 17.18 8.55 -6.17
N ASN A 145 18.43 8.62 -5.71
CA ASN A 145 18.82 8.29 -4.35
C ASN A 145 18.95 9.53 -3.48
N PHE A 146 17.88 9.92 -2.85
CA PHE A 146 17.86 10.95 -1.81
C PHE A 146 17.15 10.43 -0.56
N GLY A 147 17.23 11.16 0.55
CA GLY A 147 16.72 10.70 1.83
C GLY A 147 17.40 9.41 2.26
N ASP A 148 16.62 8.46 2.70
CA ASP A 148 17.10 7.14 3.16
C ASP A 148 17.06 6.08 2.04
N CYS A 149 17.16 6.51 0.79
CA CYS A 149 17.05 5.64 -0.37
C CYS A 149 18.42 5.24 -0.93
N SER A 150 18.63 3.94 -1.11
CA SER A 150 19.71 3.43 -1.96
C SER A 150 19.41 3.69 -3.44
N PRO A 151 20.42 3.82 -4.33
CA PRO A 151 20.18 3.83 -5.77
C PRO A 151 19.42 2.59 -6.27
N LEU A 152 19.63 1.45 -5.61
CA LEU A 152 18.91 0.20 -5.84
C LEU A 152 17.73 0.11 -4.87
N ALA A 153 16.55 0.51 -5.31
CA ALA A 153 15.35 0.49 -4.49
C ALA A 153 14.35 -0.63 -4.87
N GLY A 154 14.78 -1.59 -5.67
CA GLY A 154 13.96 -2.73 -6.08
C GLY A 154 13.06 -2.42 -7.28
N ARG A 155 12.15 -3.32 -7.59
CA ARG A 155 11.22 -3.22 -8.72
C ARG A 155 9.79 -2.99 -8.24
N CYS A 156 9.00 -2.34 -9.08
CA CYS A 156 7.56 -2.23 -8.91
C CYS A 156 6.87 -3.57 -9.18
N GLY A 157 5.69 -3.76 -8.59
CA GLY A 157 4.95 -5.00 -8.74
C GLY A 157 3.45 -4.83 -8.55
N ALA A 158 2.82 -5.84 -7.98
CA ALA A 158 1.36 -5.93 -7.89
C ALA A 158 0.70 -4.79 -7.10
N ARG A 159 1.35 -4.28 -6.06
CA ARG A 159 0.78 -3.18 -5.25
C ARG A 159 0.77 -1.88 -6.03
N GLU A 160 1.88 -1.54 -6.69
CA GLU A 160 1.98 -0.37 -7.57
C GLU A 160 0.98 -0.48 -8.73
N TYR A 161 0.86 -1.67 -9.33
CA TYR A 161 -0.11 -1.93 -10.39
C TYR A 161 -1.55 -1.65 -9.93
N ARG A 162 -1.96 -2.22 -8.78
CA ARG A 162 -3.30 -2.00 -8.23
C ARG A 162 -3.53 -0.55 -7.81
N PHE A 163 -2.50 0.12 -7.30
CA PHE A 163 -2.61 1.56 -7.02
C PHE A 163 -2.79 2.37 -8.30
N GLY A 164 -2.01 2.05 -9.34
CA GLY A 164 -2.16 2.65 -10.68
C GLY A 164 -3.58 2.49 -11.23
N GLN A 165 -4.15 1.29 -11.15
CA GLN A 165 -5.54 1.04 -11.55
C GLN A 165 -6.52 1.88 -10.74
N ALA A 166 -6.35 1.97 -9.41
CA ALA A 166 -7.26 2.69 -8.53
C ALA A 166 -7.28 4.21 -8.82
N VAL A 167 -6.13 4.81 -9.17
CA VAL A 167 -6.02 6.26 -9.48
C VAL A 167 -6.10 6.58 -10.97
N GLY A 168 -6.23 5.58 -11.84
CA GLY A 168 -6.25 5.75 -13.29
C GLY A 168 -4.90 6.25 -13.84
N SER A 169 -3.78 5.64 -13.40
CA SER A 169 -2.43 5.94 -13.88
C SER A 169 -1.90 4.80 -14.76
N ASP A 170 -1.97 4.98 -16.08
CA ASP A 170 -1.41 4.04 -17.05
C ASP A 170 0.12 3.95 -16.93
N ALA A 171 0.77 5.07 -16.59
CA ALA A 171 2.22 5.11 -16.41
C ALA A 171 2.67 4.19 -15.28
N LEU A 172 1.97 4.23 -14.12
CA LEU A 172 2.29 3.37 -12.99
C LEU A 172 1.96 1.90 -13.28
N CYS A 173 0.84 1.64 -13.95
CA CYS A 173 0.49 0.29 -14.38
C CYS A 173 1.54 -0.30 -15.34
N ALA A 174 2.02 0.51 -16.29
CA ALA A 174 3.04 0.09 -17.24
C ALA A 174 4.38 -0.21 -16.58
N LEU A 175 4.87 0.70 -15.72
CA LEU A 175 6.11 0.49 -14.97
C LEU A 175 6.04 -0.79 -14.13
N ALA A 176 4.93 -0.97 -13.40
CA ALA A 176 4.74 -2.14 -12.55
C ALA A 176 4.69 -3.45 -13.37
N ALA A 177 4.02 -3.44 -14.51
CA ALA A 177 3.93 -4.62 -15.38
C ALA A 177 5.26 -4.94 -16.08
N GLU A 178 6.02 -3.92 -16.49
CA GLU A 178 7.35 -4.08 -17.07
C GLU A 178 8.33 -4.66 -16.05
N ASP A 179 8.40 -4.07 -14.87
CA ASP A 179 9.25 -4.51 -13.78
C ASP A 179 8.91 -5.94 -13.34
N PHE A 180 7.61 -6.27 -13.24
CA PHE A 180 7.16 -7.62 -12.89
C PHE A 180 7.61 -8.66 -13.90
N ARG A 181 7.52 -8.35 -15.22
CA ARG A 181 7.97 -9.27 -16.28
C ARG A 181 9.48 -9.39 -16.36
N ALA A 182 10.21 -8.35 -15.97
CA ALA A 182 11.66 -8.32 -15.94
C ALA A 182 12.26 -8.98 -14.69
N ASP A 183 11.42 -9.32 -13.70
CA ASP A 183 11.88 -10.00 -12.49
C ASP A 183 12.26 -11.45 -12.83
N ALA A 184 13.46 -11.86 -12.40
CA ALA A 184 13.99 -13.21 -12.62
C ALA A 184 13.36 -14.27 -11.71
N ASP A 185 12.64 -13.84 -10.66
CA ASP A 185 11.95 -14.75 -9.73
C ASP A 185 10.48 -14.92 -10.16
N PRO A 186 10.13 -16.00 -10.87
CA PRO A 186 8.78 -16.21 -11.37
C PRO A 186 7.73 -16.35 -10.26
N ASP A 187 8.15 -16.73 -9.07
CA ASP A 187 7.26 -16.91 -7.91
C ASP A 187 7.18 -15.63 -7.06
N HIS A 188 8.02 -14.62 -7.33
CA HIS A 188 8.16 -13.37 -6.55
C HIS A 188 8.27 -13.60 -5.05
N LEU A 189 8.75 -14.78 -4.67
CA LEU A 189 8.88 -15.20 -3.29
C LEU A 189 10.27 -14.92 -2.72
N GLN A 190 11.25 -14.76 -3.58
CA GLN A 190 12.66 -14.56 -3.24
C GLN A 190 13.16 -13.15 -3.53
N ASN A 191 12.31 -12.28 -4.07
CA ASN A 191 12.73 -10.93 -4.38
C ASN A 191 13.15 -10.16 -3.13
N SER A 192 14.24 -9.44 -3.24
CA SER A 192 15.00 -8.81 -2.15
C SER A 192 14.26 -7.70 -1.38
N ASP A 193 13.03 -7.36 -1.75
CA ASP A 193 12.20 -6.51 -0.90
C ASP A 193 11.70 -7.32 0.31
N ALA A 194 12.44 -7.23 1.40
CA ALA A 194 12.14 -7.92 2.65
C ALA A 194 10.68 -7.75 3.12
N THR A 195 10.02 -6.67 2.73
CA THR A 195 8.62 -6.41 3.10
C THR A 195 7.64 -7.26 2.35
N THR A 196 7.89 -7.57 1.08
CA THR A 196 7.03 -8.44 0.28
C THR A 196 7.10 -9.88 0.79
N HIS A 197 8.27 -10.35 1.22
CA HIS A 197 8.44 -11.71 1.70
C HIS A 197 7.72 -12.03 3.00
N ILE A 198 7.67 -11.08 3.93
CA ILE A 198 7.12 -11.30 5.27
C ILE A 198 5.61 -11.01 5.37
N ASN A 199 5.03 -10.29 4.40
CA ASN A 199 3.64 -9.90 4.44
C ASN A 199 2.80 -10.79 3.52
N LEU A 200 2.04 -11.71 4.11
CA LEU A 200 1.17 -12.63 3.37
C LEU A 200 0.15 -11.88 2.48
N TRP A 201 -0.37 -10.75 2.92
CA TRP A 201 -1.33 -9.98 2.12
C TRP A 201 -0.69 -9.45 0.84
N TYR A 202 0.56 -8.98 0.89
CA TYR A 202 1.28 -8.55 -0.32
C TYR A 202 1.51 -9.71 -1.29
N ARG A 203 1.86 -10.89 -0.76
CA ARG A 203 2.03 -12.11 -1.57
C ARG A 203 0.71 -12.54 -2.23
N LEU A 204 -0.40 -12.47 -1.51
CA LEU A 204 -1.73 -12.74 -2.09
C LEU A 204 -2.10 -11.70 -3.15
N THR A 205 -1.83 -10.42 -2.91
CA THR A 205 -2.04 -9.35 -3.90
C THR A 205 -1.27 -9.66 -5.19
N THR A 206 -0.02 -10.09 -5.08
CA THR A 206 0.80 -10.49 -6.23
C THR A 206 0.19 -11.69 -6.96
N ALA A 207 -0.19 -12.74 -6.26
CA ALA A 207 -0.79 -13.94 -6.85
C ALA A 207 -2.09 -13.64 -7.62
N PHE A 208 -2.93 -12.74 -7.08
CA PHE A 208 -4.18 -12.35 -7.73
C PHE A 208 -4.00 -11.35 -8.89
N ALA A 209 -2.89 -10.62 -8.92
CA ALA A 209 -2.60 -9.66 -10.00
C ALA A 209 -1.74 -10.24 -11.12
N GLU A 210 -1.14 -11.41 -10.93
CA GLU A 210 -0.10 -11.97 -11.81
C GLU A 210 -0.53 -12.05 -13.28
N ALA A 211 -1.70 -12.60 -13.55
CA ALA A 211 -2.19 -12.77 -14.93
C ALA A 211 -2.35 -11.41 -15.65
N GLU A 212 -2.85 -10.40 -14.93
CA GLU A 212 -3.02 -9.05 -15.46
C GLU A 212 -1.66 -8.38 -15.69
N LEU A 213 -0.73 -8.48 -14.74
CA LEU A 213 0.63 -7.93 -14.84
C LEU A 213 1.41 -8.50 -16.04
N ARG A 214 1.27 -9.81 -16.28
CA ARG A 214 1.95 -10.47 -17.42
C ARG A 214 1.42 -10.02 -18.77
N THR A 215 0.14 -9.69 -18.85
CA THR A 215 -0.55 -9.37 -20.11
C THR A 215 -0.82 -7.87 -20.33
N TYR A 216 -0.57 -7.04 -19.33
CA TYR A 216 -0.82 -5.61 -19.43
C TYR A 216 0.00 -4.97 -20.55
N THR A 217 -0.68 -4.20 -21.39
CA THR A 217 -0.07 -3.34 -22.41
C THR A 217 -0.61 -1.92 -22.26
N LEU A 218 0.24 -0.93 -22.46
CA LEU A 218 -0.21 0.46 -22.46
C LEU A 218 -1.35 0.65 -23.48
N PRO A 219 -2.45 1.31 -23.10
CA PRO A 219 -3.45 1.71 -24.05
C PRO A 219 -2.81 2.52 -25.18
N GLN A 220 -3.04 2.12 -26.43
CA GLN A 220 -2.61 2.93 -27.56
C GLN A 220 -3.38 4.25 -27.52
N PRO A 221 -2.72 5.42 -27.66
CA PRO A 221 -3.43 6.65 -27.82
C PRO A 221 -4.37 6.52 -29.02
N GLU A 222 -5.63 6.91 -28.85
CA GLU A 222 -6.56 6.99 -29.98
C GLU A 222 -5.89 7.84 -31.05
N GLN A 223 -5.60 7.24 -32.21
CA GLN A 223 -5.12 8.00 -33.36
C GLN A 223 -6.25 8.87 -33.84
N ASN A 224 -6.35 10.06 -33.28
CA ASN A 224 -7.15 11.12 -33.86
C ASN A 224 -6.49 11.50 -35.17
N THR A 225 -6.79 10.78 -36.23
CA THR A 225 -6.48 11.15 -37.62
C THR A 225 -7.35 12.33 -38.00
N VAL A 226 -6.98 13.50 -37.54
CA VAL A 226 -7.50 14.75 -38.13
C VAL A 226 -6.70 14.98 -39.41
N TRP A 227 -7.32 14.63 -40.54
CA TRP A 227 -6.81 15.01 -41.86
C TRP A 227 -7.19 16.48 -42.07
N TYR A 228 -6.19 17.36 -42.14
CA TYR A 228 -6.35 18.71 -42.65
C TYR A 228 -6.05 18.73 -44.13
#